data_6e03a59e89ab3613a5e4983c98702d6f
#
_entry.id   6e03a59e89ab3613a5e4983c98702d6f
#
_cell.length_a   1.000
_cell.length_b   1.000
_cell.length_c   1.000
_cell.angle_alpha   90.00
_cell.angle_beta   90.00
_cell.angle_gamma   90.00
#
_symmetry.space_group_name_H-M   'P 1'
#
loop_
_entity.id
_entity.type
_entity.pdbx_description
1 polymer ?
#
loop_
_entity_poly.entity_id
_entity_poly.type
_entity_poly.pdbx_seq_one_letter_code
_entity_poly.pdbx_strand_id
1 'polypeptide(L)'
;GMSTSIPPHNLGEVIDTVMAYIDQPEMETEALLSVLKGPDFPTGGIIANKSELPAIYETGMGRIKLRARMEVELGKRRSDRDKLVITEIPYTMIGAGINKCLSDIADLVESKKLADVVDISNQSNKEGIRIVLELKKDADIEKIQNILYKKTKLEDTFGVNMLAITNGRPETLNLKGILKNYLDFQYENNTRKYQVLLEKEQEKKEIKEGLITACDCIDLIIAILRGSKNLKDAK
;
A
#
# COMPACT_ATOMS: atom_id res chain seq x y z
N GLY A 1 1.11 24.32 2.51
CA GLY A 1 1.44 22.96 2.82
C GLY A 1 1.89 22.19 1.59
N MET A 2 2.60 21.12 1.82
CA MET A 2 2.97 20.18 0.76
C MET A 2 2.05 18.95 0.85
N SER A 3 1.65 18.40 -0.28
CA SER A 3 0.82 17.19 -0.33
C SER A 3 1.59 16.06 -0.99
N THR A 4 1.46 14.86 -0.43
CA THR A 4 1.93 13.62 -1.04
C THR A 4 0.73 12.80 -1.51
N SER A 5 0.91 12.05 -2.57
CA SER A 5 -0.11 11.14 -3.13
C SER A 5 0.59 9.91 -3.69
N ILE A 6 0.94 9.00 -2.78
CA ILE A 6 1.55 7.71 -3.13
C ILE A 6 0.42 6.70 -3.25
N PRO A 7 0.29 5.99 -4.40
CA PRO A 7 -0.73 4.96 -4.54
C PRO A 7 -0.47 3.79 -3.58
N PRO A 8 -1.51 3.14 -3.05
CA PRO A 8 -1.37 1.95 -2.22
C PRO A 8 -0.84 0.77 -3.03
N HIS A 9 -0.13 -0.15 -2.36
CA HIS A 9 0.47 -1.33 -2.96
C HIS A 9 0.21 -2.58 -2.13
N ASN A 10 0.28 -3.74 -2.75
CA ASN A 10 0.24 -5.01 -2.05
C ASN A 10 1.49 -5.18 -1.18
N LEU A 11 1.29 -5.42 0.13
CA LEU A 11 2.40 -5.50 1.09
C LEU A 11 3.36 -6.66 0.77
N GLY A 12 2.85 -7.81 0.32
CA GLY A 12 3.68 -8.95 -0.09
C GLY A 12 4.60 -8.58 -1.24
N GLU A 13 4.04 -7.98 -2.31
CA GLU A 13 4.82 -7.53 -3.47
C GLU A 13 5.86 -6.46 -3.10
N VAL A 14 5.53 -5.56 -2.16
CA VAL A 14 6.49 -4.55 -1.66
C VAL A 14 7.66 -5.23 -0.93
N ILE A 15 7.38 -6.21 -0.06
CA ILE A 15 8.43 -6.95 0.66
C ILE A 15 9.32 -7.71 -0.32
N ASP A 16 8.72 -8.43 -1.28
CA ASP A 16 9.46 -9.16 -2.30
C ASP A 16 10.33 -8.22 -3.15
N THR A 17 9.83 -7.02 -3.45
CA THR A 17 10.58 -5.99 -4.18
C THR A 17 11.76 -5.46 -3.36
N VAL A 18 11.58 -5.24 -2.05
CA VAL A 18 12.67 -4.85 -1.14
C VAL A 18 13.74 -5.95 -1.10
N MET A 19 13.34 -7.22 -1.00
CA MET A 19 14.28 -8.35 -1.00
C MET A 19 15.05 -8.43 -2.32
N ALA A 20 14.35 -8.32 -3.46
CA ALA A 20 15.00 -8.31 -4.78
C ALA A 20 16.00 -7.14 -4.93
N TYR A 21 15.66 -5.97 -4.40
CA TYR A 21 16.52 -4.80 -4.44
C TYR A 21 17.76 -4.96 -3.52
N ILE A 22 17.64 -5.65 -2.38
CA ILE A 22 18.80 -5.98 -1.52
C ILE A 22 19.77 -6.89 -2.26
N ASP A 23 19.23 -7.91 -2.95
CA ASP A 23 20.06 -8.88 -3.68
C ASP A 23 20.72 -8.27 -4.92
N GLN A 24 20.06 -7.32 -5.58
CA GLN A 24 20.51 -6.67 -6.80
C GLN A 24 20.20 -5.16 -6.80
N PRO A 25 21.01 -4.33 -6.12
CA PRO A 25 20.78 -2.88 -6.00
C PRO A 25 20.78 -2.12 -7.33
N GLU A 26 21.46 -2.65 -8.34
CA GLU A 26 21.55 -2.04 -9.68
C GLU A 26 20.36 -2.40 -10.60
N MET A 27 19.40 -3.15 -10.10
CA MET A 27 18.21 -3.56 -10.87
C MET A 27 17.47 -2.34 -11.42
N GLU A 28 17.10 -2.39 -12.70
CA GLU A 28 16.34 -1.32 -13.37
C GLU A 28 14.89 -1.26 -12.87
N THR A 29 14.25 -0.09 -12.99
CA THR A 29 12.86 0.13 -12.54
C THR A 29 11.88 -0.85 -13.17
N GLU A 30 12.05 -1.18 -14.45
CA GLU A 30 11.21 -2.17 -15.14
C GLU A 30 11.32 -3.57 -14.54
N ALA A 31 12.53 -3.97 -14.15
CA ALA A 31 12.75 -5.25 -13.49
C ALA A 31 12.12 -5.28 -12.09
N LEU A 32 12.20 -4.19 -11.32
CA LEU A 32 11.48 -4.05 -10.05
C LEU A 32 9.97 -4.14 -10.23
N LEU A 33 9.43 -3.57 -11.30
CA LEU A 33 8.00 -3.61 -11.62
C LEU A 33 7.53 -4.99 -12.11
N SER A 34 8.42 -5.90 -12.43
CA SER A 34 8.05 -7.31 -12.65
C SER A 34 7.64 -8.00 -11.35
N VAL A 35 8.17 -7.55 -10.22
CA VAL A 35 7.81 -8.03 -8.87
C VAL A 35 6.67 -7.21 -8.27
N LEU A 36 6.78 -5.88 -8.27
CA LEU A 36 5.79 -4.94 -7.74
C LEU A 36 4.66 -4.71 -8.73
N LYS A 37 4.16 -5.44 -9.49
CA LYS A 37 3.10 -5.35 -10.53
C LYS A 37 2.37 -4.00 -10.69
N GLY A 38 2.35 -3.15 -9.68
CA GLY A 38 1.75 -1.81 -9.67
C GLY A 38 0.87 -1.52 -8.45
N PRO A 39 0.08 -0.43 -8.50
CA PRO A 39 -0.82 -0.07 -7.41
C PRO A 39 -1.91 -1.11 -7.17
N ASP A 40 -2.23 -1.32 -5.89
CA ASP A 40 -3.30 -2.19 -5.42
C ASP A 40 -4.29 -1.36 -4.59
N PHE A 41 -5.35 -0.91 -5.23
CA PHE A 41 -6.35 -0.06 -4.58
C PHE A 41 -7.38 -0.91 -3.83
N PRO A 42 -7.78 -0.50 -2.61
CA PRO A 42 -8.73 -1.28 -1.80
C PRO A 42 -10.13 -1.39 -2.40
N THR A 43 -10.47 -0.52 -3.34
CA THR A 43 -11.74 -0.58 -4.10
C THR A 43 -11.63 -1.38 -5.40
N GLY A 44 -10.46 -1.95 -5.68
CA GLY A 44 -10.16 -2.60 -6.95
C GLY A 44 -10.08 -1.61 -8.11
N GLY A 45 -10.53 -2.05 -9.27
CA GLY A 45 -10.51 -1.30 -10.50
C GLY A 45 -9.41 -1.72 -11.46
N ILE A 46 -9.46 -1.19 -12.65
CA ILE A 46 -8.54 -1.52 -13.74
C ILE A 46 -7.68 -0.29 -14.07
N ILE A 47 -6.35 -0.48 -14.13
CA ILE A 47 -5.43 0.57 -14.59
C ILE A 47 -5.45 0.59 -16.12
N ALA A 48 -6.01 1.66 -16.70
CA ALA A 48 -6.19 1.78 -18.14
C ALA A 48 -4.89 2.14 -18.90
N ASN A 49 -3.96 2.85 -18.23
CA ASN A 49 -2.69 3.29 -18.82
C ASN A 49 -1.47 2.56 -18.21
N LYS A 50 -1.55 1.23 -18.12
CA LYS A 50 -0.49 0.40 -17.51
C LYS A 50 0.89 0.64 -18.12
N SER A 51 0.97 0.97 -19.41
CA SER A 51 2.23 1.26 -20.11
C SER A 51 2.96 2.50 -19.61
N GLU A 52 2.28 3.41 -18.91
CA GLU A 52 2.87 4.62 -18.35
C GLU A 52 3.45 4.40 -16.94
N LEU A 53 3.15 3.27 -16.29
CA LEU A 53 3.61 2.98 -14.93
C LEU A 53 5.14 3.03 -14.78
N PRO A 54 5.96 2.45 -15.68
CA PRO A 54 7.41 2.54 -15.55
C PRO A 54 7.92 3.99 -15.46
N ALA A 55 7.41 4.87 -16.31
CA ALA A 55 7.77 6.28 -16.29
C ALA A 55 7.31 7.00 -15.01
N ILE A 56 6.14 6.64 -14.47
CA ILE A 56 5.63 7.18 -13.21
C ILE A 56 6.52 6.77 -12.04
N TYR A 57 6.94 5.51 -11.98
CA TYR A 57 7.80 5.00 -10.91
C TYR A 57 9.25 5.48 -11.05
N GLU A 58 9.70 5.80 -12.27
CA GLU A 58 11.03 6.37 -12.52
C GLU A 58 11.10 7.86 -12.13
N THR A 59 10.03 8.61 -12.32
CA THR A 59 9.98 10.04 -12.02
C THR A 59 9.41 10.36 -10.64
N GLY A 60 8.64 9.44 -10.04
CA GLY A 60 7.89 9.67 -8.81
C GLY A 60 6.64 10.54 -9.00
N MET A 61 6.30 10.90 -10.23
CA MET A 61 5.15 11.75 -10.57
C MET A 61 4.43 11.24 -11.80
N GLY A 62 3.09 11.43 -11.82
CA GLY A 62 2.31 11.08 -12.99
C GLY A 62 0.82 10.96 -12.72
N ARG A 63 0.11 10.35 -13.67
CA ARG A 63 -1.33 10.17 -13.59
C ARG A 63 -1.70 8.73 -13.93
N ILE A 64 -2.42 8.07 -13.04
CA ILE A 64 -2.93 6.72 -13.24
C ILE A 64 -4.42 6.83 -13.58
N LYS A 65 -4.83 6.28 -14.72
CA LYS A 65 -6.23 6.21 -15.12
C LYS A 65 -6.84 4.93 -14.55
N LEU A 66 -7.81 5.10 -13.67
CA LEU A 66 -8.54 4.02 -13.03
C LEU A 66 -9.91 3.87 -13.67
N ARG A 67 -10.27 2.65 -14.03
CA ARG A 67 -11.61 2.28 -14.53
C ARG A 67 -12.31 1.35 -13.57
N ALA A 68 -13.61 1.52 -13.46
CA ALA A 68 -14.49 0.56 -12.81
C ALA A 68 -14.43 -0.79 -13.53
N ARG A 69 -14.52 -1.89 -12.78
CA ARG A 69 -14.74 -3.21 -13.35
C ARG A 69 -16.23 -3.43 -13.53
N MET A 70 -16.61 -3.84 -14.72
CA MET A 70 -17.98 -4.12 -15.09
C MET A 70 -18.10 -5.54 -15.64
N GLU A 71 -19.06 -6.29 -15.14
CA GLU A 71 -19.34 -7.66 -15.56
C GLU A 71 -20.76 -7.78 -16.10
N VAL A 72 -20.94 -8.65 -17.08
CA VAL A 72 -22.26 -8.88 -17.69
C VAL A 72 -22.87 -10.12 -17.09
N GLU A 73 -24.01 -9.98 -16.47
CA GLU A 73 -24.84 -11.09 -16.02
C GLU A 73 -25.99 -11.30 -17.01
N LEU A 74 -25.94 -12.42 -17.73
CA LEU A 74 -27.00 -12.78 -18.68
C LEU A 74 -28.24 -13.27 -17.95
N GLY A 75 -29.42 -12.89 -18.44
CA GLY A 75 -30.71 -13.35 -17.91
C GLY A 75 -30.82 -14.88 -18.01
N LYS A 76 -31.18 -15.54 -16.90
CA LYS A 76 -31.32 -17.02 -16.83
C LYS A 76 -32.54 -17.55 -17.59
N ARG A 77 -33.59 -16.75 -17.73
CA ARG A 77 -34.83 -17.10 -18.43
C ARG A 77 -35.05 -16.13 -19.57
N ARG A 78 -35.83 -16.54 -20.57
CA ARG A 78 -36.15 -15.71 -21.74
C ARG A 78 -36.91 -14.42 -21.39
N SER A 79 -37.50 -14.33 -20.19
CA SER A 79 -38.16 -13.16 -19.62
C SER A 79 -37.19 -12.23 -18.85
N ASP A 80 -36.04 -12.76 -18.44
CA ASP A 80 -35.11 -12.01 -17.60
C ASP A 80 -34.26 -11.07 -18.48
N ARG A 81 -33.94 -9.90 -17.93
CA ARG A 81 -33.10 -8.92 -18.60
C ARG A 81 -31.63 -9.18 -18.29
N ASP A 82 -30.79 -8.88 -19.23
CA ASP A 82 -29.35 -8.85 -19.01
C ASP A 82 -29.01 -7.67 -18.09
N LYS A 83 -27.96 -7.86 -17.30
CA LYS A 83 -27.52 -6.87 -16.32
C LYS A 83 -26.05 -6.54 -16.53
N LEU A 84 -25.74 -5.25 -16.48
CA LEU A 84 -24.38 -4.79 -16.37
C LEU A 84 -24.12 -4.47 -14.89
N VAL A 85 -23.21 -5.20 -14.28
CA VAL A 85 -22.90 -5.11 -12.85
C VAL A 85 -21.54 -4.47 -12.66
N ILE A 86 -21.48 -3.38 -11.90
CA ILE A 86 -20.24 -2.74 -11.51
C ILE A 86 -19.83 -3.36 -10.18
N THR A 87 -18.68 -4.06 -10.18
CA THR A 87 -18.14 -4.79 -9.02
C THR A 87 -16.98 -4.07 -8.34
N GLU A 88 -16.27 -3.22 -9.08
CA GLU A 88 -15.16 -2.43 -8.55
C GLU A 88 -15.25 -1.01 -9.09
N ILE A 89 -14.83 -0.03 -8.30
CA ILE A 89 -14.88 1.40 -8.66
C ILE A 89 -13.53 2.07 -8.46
N PRO A 90 -13.24 3.17 -9.19
CA PRO A 90 -12.07 3.99 -8.93
C PRO A 90 -11.99 4.45 -7.47
N TYR A 91 -10.80 4.38 -6.89
CA TYR A 91 -10.55 4.78 -5.49
C TYR A 91 -10.99 6.23 -5.19
N THR A 92 -10.94 7.09 -6.20
CA THR A 92 -11.37 8.50 -6.11
C THR A 92 -12.88 8.68 -5.88
N MET A 93 -13.67 7.60 -6.03
CA MET A 93 -15.13 7.62 -5.84
C MET A 93 -15.60 7.25 -4.44
N ILE A 94 -14.71 7.04 -3.47
CA ILE A 94 -15.07 6.67 -2.10
C ILE A 94 -15.97 7.74 -1.45
N GLY A 95 -16.94 7.30 -0.66
CA GLY A 95 -17.86 8.16 0.07
C GLY A 95 -19.00 8.69 -0.78
N ALA A 96 -19.20 10.00 -0.81
CA ALA A 96 -20.28 10.63 -1.57
C ALA A 96 -20.22 10.43 -3.10
N GLY A 97 -19.08 9.95 -3.60
CA GLY A 97 -18.85 9.75 -5.03
C GLY A 97 -19.77 8.68 -5.64
N ILE A 98 -20.13 7.64 -4.90
CA ILE A 98 -21.03 6.57 -5.38
C ILE A 98 -22.43 7.14 -5.65
N ASN A 99 -22.99 7.89 -4.70
CA ASN A 99 -24.33 8.48 -4.87
C ASN A 99 -24.37 9.48 -6.02
N LYS A 100 -23.30 10.28 -6.14
CA LYS A 100 -23.18 11.19 -7.28
C LYS A 100 -23.11 10.45 -8.61
N CYS A 101 -22.34 9.37 -8.68
CA CYS A 101 -22.25 8.56 -9.90
C CYS A 101 -23.60 7.93 -10.26
N LEU A 102 -24.39 7.46 -9.29
CA LEU A 102 -25.74 6.95 -9.53
C LEU A 102 -26.66 8.04 -10.10
N SER A 103 -26.59 9.27 -9.55
CA SER A 103 -27.33 10.41 -10.09
C SER A 103 -26.88 10.74 -11.51
N ASP A 104 -25.56 10.81 -11.77
CA ASP A 104 -25.01 11.09 -13.11
C ASP A 104 -25.48 10.02 -14.14
N ILE A 105 -25.57 8.73 -13.72
CA ILE A 105 -26.08 7.67 -14.60
C ILE A 105 -27.58 7.83 -14.84
N ALA A 106 -28.37 8.17 -13.82
CA ALA A 106 -29.79 8.42 -13.96
C ALA A 106 -30.06 9.57 -14.93
N ASP A 107 -29.32 10.69 -14.82
CA ASP A 107 -29.40 11.82 -15.74
C ASP A 107 -29.08 11.42 -17.19
N LEU A 108 -28.12 10.48 -17.38
CA LEU A 108 -27.81 9.96 -18.72
C LEU A 108 -28.94 9.09 -19.29
N VAL A 109 -29.67 8.37 -18.46
CA VAL A 109 -30.84 7.58 -18.87
C VAL A 109 -32.00 8.52 -19.23
N GLU A 110 -32.31 9.50 -18.39
CA GLU A 110 -33.37 10.50 -18.62
C GLU A 110 -33.10 11.32 -19.90
N SER A 111 -31.85 11.73 -20.12
CA SER A 111 -31.42 12.43 -21.32
C SER A 111 -31.35 11.54 -22.58
N LYS A 112 -31.77 10.28 -22.50
CA LYS A 112 -31.75 9.27 -23.57
C LYS A 112 -30.37 8.96 -24.17
N LYS A 113 -29.29 9.33 -23.48
CA LYS A 113 -27.92 8.97 -23.88
C LYS A 113 -27.58 7.51 -23.56
N LEU A 114 -28.25 6.97 -22.54
CA LEU A 114 -28.23 5.55 -22.16
C LEU A 114 -29.63 4.94 -22.29
N ALA A 115 -30.25 5.06 -23.46
CA ALA A 115 -31.62 4.63 -23.72
C ALA A 115 -31.85 3.12 -23.55
N ASP A 116 -30.77 2.32 -23.53
CA ASP A 116 -30.84 0.86 -23.38
C ASP A 116 -30.74 0.39 -21.92
N VAL A 117 -30.51 1.31 -20.97
CA VAL A 117 -30.60 1.05 -19.53
C VAL A 117 -32.05 1.32 -19.09
N VAL A 118 -32.62 0.36 -18.36
CA VAL A 118 -34.02 0.41 -17.93
C VAL A 118 -34.15 0.79 -16.48
N ASP A 119 -33.26 0.24 -15.64
CA ASP A 119 -33.26 0.46 -14.20
C ASP A 119 -31.84 0.46 -13.64
N ILE A 120 -31.65 1.16 -12.51
CA ILE A 120 -30.39 1.30 -11.82
C ILE A 120 -30.64 1.03 -10.34
N SER A 121 -29.93 0.06 -9.77
CA SER A 121 -30.04 -0.28 -8.35
C SER A 121 -28.67 -0.42 -7.70
N ASN A 122 -28.54 0.10 -6.48
CA ASN A 122 -27.37 -0.10 -5.64
C ASN A 122 -27.64 -1.28 -4.68
N GLN A 123 -26.97 -2.38 -4.91
CA GLN A 123 -27.04 -3.61 -4.13
C GLN A 123 -25.76 -3.86 -3.32
N SER A 124 -24.91 -2.82 -3.18
CA SER A 124 -23.67 -2.92 -2.42
C SER A 124 -23.95 -3.26 -0.96
N ASN A 125 -23.16 -4.16 -0.39
CA ASN A 125 -23.28 -4.64 0.98
C ASN A 125 -21.90 -4.78 1.63
N LYS A 126 -21.80 -5.49 2.76
CA LYS A 126 -20.54 -5.76 3.47
C LYS A 126 -19.55 -6.63 2.68
N GLU A 127 -20.03 -7.38 1.70
CA GLU A 127 -19.21 -8.25 0.86
C GLU A 127 -18.53 -7.48 -0.28
N GLY A 128 -19.08 -6.31 -0.67
CA GLY A 128 -18.47 -5.48 -1.70
C GLY A 128 -19.44 -4.54 -2.40
N ILE A 129 -18.89 -3.90 -3.43
CA ILE A 129 -19.63 -2.98 -4.30
C ILE A 129 -20.39 -3.80 -5.34
N ARG A 130 -21.68 -3.51 -5.47
CA ARG A 130 -22.56 -4.10 -6.46
C ARG A 130 -23.57 -3.07 -6.94
N ILE A 131 -23.30 -2.41 -8.05
CA ILE A 131 -24.24 -1.50 -8.71
C ILE A 131 -24.74 -2.20 -9.97
N VAL A 132 -26.05 -2.37 -10.08
CA VAL A 132 -26.69 -3.15 -11.14
C VAL A 132 -27.44 -2.21 -12.07
N LEU A 133 -27.16 -2.30 -13.37
CA LEU A 133 -27.90 -1.64 -14.43
C LEU A 133 -28.65 -2.73 -15.23
N GLU A 134 -29.99 -2.69 -15.22
CA GLU A 134 -30.80 -3.58 -16.05
C GLU A 134 -30.85 -3.07 -17.47
N LEU A 135 -30.57 -3.95 -18.43
CA LEU A 135 -30.48 -3.61 -19.84
C LEU A 135 -31.74 -4.04 -20.62
N LYS A 136 -32.02 -3.38 -21.72
CA LYS A 136 -32.96 -3.86 -22.72
C LYS A 136 -32.38 -5.09 -23.43
N LYS A 137 -33.25 -5.86 -24.07
CA LYS A 137 -32.84 -6.93 -24.97
C LYS A 137 -31.99 -6.37 -26.11
N ASP A 138 -30.93 -7.09 -26.46
CA ASP A 138 -30.02 -6.74 -27.55
C ASP A 138 -29.31 -5.37 -27.36
N ALA A 139 -29.12 -4.93 -26.10
CA ALA A 139 -28.38 -3.71 -25.79
C ALA A 139 -26.90 -3.84 -26.15
N ASP A 140 -26.35 -2.79 -26.73
CA ASP A 140 -24.92 -2.70 -27.07
C ASP A 140 -24.11 -2.37 -25.79
N ILE A 141 -23.59 -3.43 -25.17
CA ILE A 141 -22.87 -3.36 -23.90
C ILE A 141 -21.61 -2.51 -24.02
N GLU A 142 -20.84 -2.66 -25.10
CA GLU A 142 -19.59 -1.89 -25.30
C GLU A 142 -19.88 -0.40 -25.42
N LYS A 143 -20.93 -0.05 -26.13
CA LYS A 143 -21.36 1.35 -26.26
C LYS A 143 -21.78 1.92 -24.91
N ILE A 144 -22.54 1.17 -24.10
CA ILE A 144 -22.95 1.58 -22.75
C ILE A 144 -21.72 1.79 -21.87
N GLN A 145 -20.80 0.84 -21.80
CA GLN A 145 -19.57 0.95 -21.04
C GLN A 145 -18.74 2.16 -21.45
N ASN A 146 -18.58 2.40 -22.75
CA ASN A 146 -17.84 3.55 -23.26
C ASN A 146 -18.49 4.90 -22.91
N ILE A 147 -19.83 4.97 -22.89
CA ILE A 147 -20.54 6.18 -22.46
C ILE A 147 -20.36 6.38 -20.96
N LEU A 148 -20.48 5.34 -20.17
CA LEU A 148 -20.28 5.37 -18.71
C LEU A 148 -18.87 5.85 -18.36
N TYR A 149 -17.83 5.31 -18.96
CA TYR A 149 -16.44 5.75 -18.73
C TYR A 149 -16.22 7.22 -19.14
N LYS A 150 -16.82 7.66 -20.24
CA LYS A 150 -16.60 9.04 -20.75
C LYS A 150 -17.43 10.10 -20.03
N LYS A 151 -18.56 9.74 -19.44
CA LYS A 151 -19.55 10.71 -18.93
C LYS A 151 -19.74 10.65 -17.42
N THR A 152 -19.16 9.66 -16.76
CA THR A 152 -19.25 9.51 -15.31
C THR A 152 -17.84 9.33 -14.71
N LYS A 153 -17.75 9.29 -13.39
CA LYS A 153 -16.49 9.01 -12.68
C LYS A 153 -16.11 7.53 -12.64
N LEU A 154 -16.75 6.68 -13.42
CA LEU A 154 -16.36 5.27 -13.57
C LEU A 154 -15.01 5.10 -14.33
N GLU A 155 -14.54 6.13 -14.98
CA GLU A 155 -13.13 6.34 -15.29
C GLU A 155 -12.69 7.65 -14.64
N ASP A 156 -11.66 7.59 -13.81
CA ASP A 156 -11.12 8.78 -13.15
C ASP A 156 -9.58 8.70 -13.06
N THR A 157 -8.97 9.80 -12.76
CA THR A 157 -7.51 9.94 -12.73
C THR A 157 -7.02 10.09 -11.30
N PHE A 158 -6.11 9.21 -10.89
CA PHE A 158 -5.35 9.33 -9.65
C PHE A 158 -4.02 10.03 -9.94
N GLY A 159 -3.81 11.21 -9.35
CA GLY A 159 -2.55 11.94 -9.45
C GLY A 159 -1.50 11.34 -8.52
N VAL A 160 -0.38 10.88 -9.07
CA VAL A 160 0.75 10.36 -8.30
C VAL A 160 1.73 11.49 -8.02
N ASN A 161 2.11 11.65 -6.76
CA ASN A 161 3.19 12.51 -6.29
C ASN A 161 3.88 11.82 -5.11
N MET A 162 5.01 11.17 -5.37
CA MET A 162 5.77 10.43 -4.37
C MET A 162 6.69 11.37 -3.57
N LEU A 163 6.09 12.41 -2.99
CA LEU A 163 6.79 13.36 -2.14
C LEU A 163 7.02 12.74 -0.76
N ALA A 164 8.27 12.67 -0.32
CA ALA A 164 8.66 12.21 1.00
C ALA A 164 9.67 13.16 1.64
N ILE A 165 9.86 13.04 2.95
CA ILE A 165 10.89 13.79 3.67
C ILE A 165 12.11 12.88 3.84
N THR A 166 13.22 13.26 3.22
CA THR A 166 14.52 12.57 3.34
C THR A 166 15.55 13.56 3.88
N ASN A 167 16.30 13.14 4.89
CA ASN A 167 17.35 13.99 5.52
C ASN A 167 16.82 15.38 5.93
N GLY A 168 15.55 15.46 6.39
CA GLY A 168 14.90 16.69 6.81
C GLY A 168 14.44 17.61 5.68
N ARG A 169 14.50 17.16 4.42
CA ARG A 169 14.05 17.93 3.24
C ARG A 169 12.96 17.18 2.47
N PRO A 170 11.97 17.88 1.94
CA PRO A 170 10.98 17.28 1.06
C PRO A 170 11.56 17.05 -0.32
N GLU A 171 11.45 15.84 -0.82
CA GLU A 171 11.92 15.44 -2.14
C GLU A 171 10.89 14.53 -2.81
N THR A 172 10.71 14.69 -4.12
CA THR A 172 9.94 13.72 -4.91
C THR A 172 10.86 12.57 -5.27
N LEU A 173 10.54 11.38 -4.78
CA LEU A 173 11.38 10.19 -4.94
C LEU A 173 10.80 9.28 -6.01
N ASN A 174 11.69 8.67 -6.78
CA ASN A 174 11.36 7.52 -7.61
C ASN A 174 11.31 6.23 -6.76
N LEU A 175 10.89 5.11 -7.36
CA LEU A 175 10.79 3.82 -6.65
C LEU A 175 12.12 3.41 -6.02
N LYS A 176 13.21 3.44 -6.77
CA LYS A 176 14.56 3.11 -6.26
C LYS A 176 14.97 4.02 -5.10
N GLY A 177 14.70 5.31 -5.20
CA GLY A 177 14.97 6.28 -4.14
C GLY A 177 14.22 5.97 -2.84
N ILE A 178 12.95 5.57 -2.95
CA ILE A 178 12.15 5.16 -1.78
C ILE A 178 12.74 3.90 -1.13
N LEU A 179 13.04 2.87 -1.93
CA LEU A 179 13.62 1.61 -1.44
C LEU A 179 14.98 1.86 -0.77
N LYS A 180 15.85 2.64 -1.40
CA LYS A 180 17.17 2.97 -0.86
C LYS A 180 17.07 3.70 0.47
N ASN A 181 16.30 4.78 0.54
CA ASN A 181 16.13 5.56 1.77
C ASN A 181 15.53 4.70 2.91
N TYR A 182 14.59 3.81 2.58
CA TYR A 182 14.05 2.87 3.55
C TYR A 182 15.11 1.90 4.09
N LEU A 183 15.93 1.33 3.23
CA LEU A 183 17.00 0.40 3.62
C LEU A 183 18.07 1.10 4.44
N ASP A 184 18.52 2.29 4.04
CA ASP A 184 19.49 3.09 4.80
C ASP A 184 18.95 3.37 6.22
N PHE A 185 17.70 3.79 6.34
CA PHE A 185 17.06 4.01 7.63
C PHE A 185 16.97 2.72 8.47
N GLN A 186 16.59 1.60 7.86
CA GLN A 186 16.52 0.31 8.55
C GLN A 186 17.92 -0.14 9.03
N TYR A 187 18.94 0.04 8.21
CA TYR A 187 20.30 -0.29 8.57
C TYR A 187 20.78 0.52 9.78
N GLU A 188 20.60 1.84 9.77
CA GLU A 188 20.96 2.71 10.89
C GLU A 188 20.22 2.34 12.18
N ASN A 189 18.91 2.13 12.09
CA ASN A 189 18.10 1.76 13.25
C ASN A 189 18.51 0.41 13.86
N ASN A 190 18.71 -0.59 13.01
CA ASN A 190 19.16 -1.91 13.47
C ASN A 190 20.56 -1.85 14.06
N THR A 191 21.48 -1.11 13.44
CA THR A 191 22.84 -0.91 13.98
C THR A 191 22.79 -0.31 15.38
N ARG A 192 22.06 0.79 15.56
CA ARG A 192 21.85 1.42 16.87
C ARG A 192 21.22 0.47 17.89
N LYS A 193 20.18 -0.26 17.49
CA LYS A 193 19.52 -1.25 18.35
C LYS A 193 20.50 -2.31 18.85
N TYR A 194 21.28 -2.88 17.95
CA TYR A 194 22.22 -3.94 18.32
C TYR A 194 23.43 -3.44 19.09
N GLN A 195 23.87 -2.20 18.87
CA GLN A 195 24.89 -1.55 19.70
C GLN A 195 24.43 -1.46 21.16
N VAL A 196 23.22 -0.92 21.41
CA VAL A 196 22.66 -0.81 22.78
C VAL A 196 22.47 -2.18 23.42
N LEU A 197 22.05 -3.19 22.65
CA LEU A 197 21.93 -4.56 23.19
C LEU A 197 23.30 -5.16 23.54
N LEU A 198 24.31 -4.91 22.70
CA LEU A 198 25.67 -5.38 22.92
C LEU A 198 26.26 -4.78 24.20
N GLU A 199 26.13 -3.48 24.38
CA GLU A 199 26.58 -2.78 25.60
C GLU A 199 25.96 -3.39 26.86
N LYS A 200 24.63 -3.61 26.85
CA LYS A 200 23.92 -4.23 27.97
C LYS A 200 24.41 -5.67 28.27
N GLU A 201 24.68 -6.44 27.24
CA GLU A 201 25.18 -7.82 27.45
C GLU A 201 26.64 -7.82 27.89
N GLN A 202 27.45 -6.85 27.45
CA GLN A 202 28.83 -6.66 27.93
C GLN A 202 28.85 -6.28 29.41
N GLU A 203 28.02 -5.35 29.86
CA GLU A 203 27.87 -5.01 31.29
C GLU A 203 27.48 -6.22 32.12
N LYS A 204 26.52 -7.04 31.67
CA LYS A 204 26.12 -8.26 32.36
C LYS A 204 27.25 -9.30 32.40
N LYS A 205 28.01 -9.39 31.29
CA LYS A 205 29.18 -10.28 31.24
C LYS A 205 30.22 -9.88 32.26
N GLU A 206 30.59 -8.60 32.32
CA GLU A 206 31.56 -8.05 33.27
C GLU A 206 31.17 -8.33 34.72
N ILE A 207 29.89 -8.11 35.08
CA ILE A 207 29.37 -8.43 36.42
C ILE A 207 29.51 -9.93 36.73
N LYS A 208 29.17 -10.82 35.78
CA LYS A 208 29.29 -12.26 35.97
C LYS A 208 30.73 -12.72 36.08
N GLU A 209 31.63 -12.18 35.27
CA GLU A 209 33.08 -12.47 35.35
C GLU A 209 33.66 -12.01 36.69
N GLY A 210 33.24 -10.82 37.16
CA GLY A 210 33.60 -10.35 38.51
C GLY A 210 33.11 -11.27 39.62
N LEU A 211 31.86 -11.79 39.52
CA LEU A 211 31.32 -12.74 40.48
C LEU A 211 32.08 -14.09 40.47
N ILE A 212 32.45 -14.58 39.29
CA ILE A 212 33.27 -15.80 39.16
C ILE A 212 34.62 -15.60 39.86
N THR A 213 35.31 -14.50 39.57
CA THR A 213 36.59 -14.16 40.24
C THR A 213 36.42 -14.04 41.74
N ALA A 214 35.31 -13.44 42.20
CA ALA A 214 35.03 -13.37 43.65
C ALA A 214 34.78 -14.75 44.27
N CYS A 215 34.12 -15.67 43.55
CA CYS A 215 33.93 -17.04 44.02
C CYS A 215 35.25 -17.82 44.09
N ASP A 216 36.14 -17.63 43.12
CA ASP A 216 37.46 -18.28 43.10
C ASP A 216 38.35 -17.80 44.25
N CYS A 217 38.17 -16.55 44.72
CA CYS A 217 38.91 -15.95 45.82
C CYS A 217 38.10 -15.89 47.14
N ILE A 218 37.04 -16.65 47.28
CA ILE A 218 36.06 -16.51 48.38
C ILE A 218 36.71 -16.63 49.77
N ASP A 219 37.65 -17.55 49.96
CA ASP A 219 38.34 -17.75 51.25
C ASP A 219 39.19 -16.53 51.65
N LEU A 220 39.86 -15.91 50.67
CA LEU A 220 40.61 -14.68 50.88
C LEU A 220 39.68 -13.51 51.25
N ILE A 221 38.57 -13.38 50.56
CA ILE A 221 37.56 -12.35 50.83
C ILE A 221 36.99 -12.51 52.24
N ILE A 222 36.66 -13.73 52.63
CA ILE A 222 36.17 -14.02 53.99
C ILE A 222 37.23 -13.71 55.06
N ALA A 223 38.49 -14.01 54.81
CA ALA A 223 39.58 -13.69 55.72
C ALA A 223 39.74 -12.19 55.94
N ILE A 224 39.69 -11.41 54.87
CA ILE A 224 39.75 -9.94 54.90
C ILE A 224 38.55 -9.36 55.67
N LEU A 225 37.33 -9.78 55.34
CA LEU A 225 36.11 -9.30 56.00
C LEU A 225 36.10 -9.62 57.50
N ARG A 226 36.55 -10.79 57.91
CA ARG A 226 36.64 -11.20 59.34
C ARG A 226 37.74 -10.44 60.08
N GLY A 227 38.82 -10.06 59.40
CA GLY A 227 39.93 -9.27 59.99
C GLY A 227 39.67 -7.78 60.08
N SER A 228 38.71 -7.25 59.36
CA SER A 228 38.43 -5.81 59.22
C SER A 228 37.55 -5.31 60.38
N LYS A 229 37.90 -4.15 60.95
CA LYS A 229 37.14 -3.52 62.05
C LYS A 229 35.87 -2.79 61.57
N ASN A 230 35.83 -2.38 60.37
CA ASN A 230 34.71 -1.66 59.75
C ASN A 230 34.73 -1.77 58.23
N LEU A 231 33.68 -1.28 57.57
CA LEU A 231 33.46 -1.38 56.11
C LEU A 231 34.54 -0.64 55.28
N LYS A 232 35.20 0.39 55.88
CA LYS A 232 36.29 1.15 55.23
C LYS A 232 37.59 0.36 55.18
N ASP A 233 37.83 -0.43 56.22
CA ASP A 233 39.03 -1.28 56.33
C ASP A 233 38.93 -2.53 55.43
N ALA A 234 37.71 -2.91 55.04
CA ALA A 234 37.41 -4.07 54.19
C ALA A 234 37.42 -3.71 52.67
N LYS A 235 37.34 -2.44 52.30
CA LYS A 235 37.41 -1.95 50.94
C LYS A 235 38.86 -1.72 50.50
#